data_976b1f55968683d95b13b9c3fb1ff900
#
_entry.id   976b1f55968683d95b13b9c3fb1ff900
#
_cell.length_a   1.000
_cell.length_b   1.000
_cell.length_c   1.000
_cell.angle_alpha   90.00
_cell.angle_beta   90.00
_cell.angle_gamma   90.00
#
_symmetry.space_group_name_H-M   'P 1'
#
loop_
_entity.id
_entity.type
_entity.pdbx_description
1 polymer ?
#
loop_
_entity_poly.entity_id
_entity_poly.type
_entity_poly.pdbx_seq_one_letter_code
_entity_poly.pdbx_strand_id
1 'polypeptide(L)'
;GIALTAPPGWKFQNAAEALALVNADGNAGLIVRAVSPKAGNTHEEIIRNAVRPDSGKMEKHTFNGLPATHFSGTVKNERGQSQVVELTIATGPSNQNFAFIYAAKDRQSLQRAYRQIQEAEASFRALTEADRAAARPWQLKTVQMPAGGFAELAKQSPLKNNAEQQLRLLNGVYGGGDIKRGELVKTVM
;
A
#
# COMPACT_ATOMS: atom_id res chain seq x y z
N GLY A 1 -5.82 -6.17 9.82
CA GLY A 1 -5.15 -5.48 8.70
C GLY A 1 -5.23 -6.29 7.41
N ILE A 2 -4.88 -5.66 6.31
CA ILE A 2 -4.95 -6.19 4.96
C ILE A 2 -3.57 -6.14 4.28
N ALA A 3 -3.37 -6.99 3.29
CA ALA A 3 -2.18 -7.01 2.44
C ALA A 3 -2.58 -6.97 0.96
N LEU A 4 -1.75 -6.33 0.17
CA LEU A 4 -1.81 -6.26 -1.28
C LEU A 4 -0.41 -6.46 -1.86
N THR A 5 -0.33 -7.06 -3.04
CA THR A 5 0.92 -7.23 -3.78
C THR A 5 0.92 -6.30 -5.00
N ALA A 6 1.94 -5.48 -5.12
CA ALA A 6 2.13 -4.66 -6.31
C ALA A 6 2.65 -5.53 -7.47
N PRO A 7 2.13 -5.37 -8.69
CA PRO A 7 2.72 -5.99 -9.87
C PRO A 7 4.19 -5.56 -10.07
N PRO A 8 5.01 -6.36 -10.77
CA PRO A 8 6.38 -6.00 -11.05
C PRO A 8 6.51 -4.61 -11.71
N GLY A 9 7.42 -3.79 -11.19
CA GLY A 9 7.67 -2.42 -11.68
C GLY A 9 6.68 -1.36 -11.21
N TRP A 10 5.61 -1.74 -10.52
CA TRP A 10 4.67 -0.77 -9.93
C TRP A 10 5.20 -0.21 -8.61
N LYS A 11 4.77 1.01 -8.29
CA LYS A 11 5.18 1.71 -7.07
C LYS A 11 3.99 1.94 -6.15
N PHE A 12 4.24 1.78 -4.84
CA PHE A 12 3.29 2.22 -3.82
C PHE A 12 3.45 3.73 -3.58
N GLN A 13 2.32 4.42 -3.50
CA GLN A 13 2.23 5.81 -3.06
C GLN A 13 1.20 5.87 -1.92
N ASN A 14 1.65 6.28 -0.76
CA ASN A 14 0.79 6.44 0.41
C ASN A 14 0.24 7.88 0.45
N ALA A 15 -1.06 8.02 0.60
CA ALA A 15 -1.74 9.25 0.97
C ALA A 15 -2.40 9.07 2.34
N ALA A 16 -2.86 10.15 2.96
CA ALA A 16 -3.43 10.12 4.31
C ALA A 16 -4.60 9.11 4.48
N GLU A 17 -5.41 8.93 3.43
CA GLU A 17 -6.63 8.10 3.48
C GLU A 17 -6.69 7.05 2.36
N ALA A 18 -5.63 6.89 1.58
CA ALA A 18 -5.59 5.99 0.45
C ALA A 18 -4.19 5.43 0.20
N LEU A 19 -4.16 4.23 -0.35
CA LEU A 19 -2.97 3.62 -0.93
C LEU A 19 -3.15 3.61 -2.44
N ALA A 20 -2.19 4.12 -3.20
CA ALA A 20 -2.17 4.01 -4.64
C ALA A 20 -1.05 3.07 -5.10
N LEU A 21 -1.38 2.17 -6.01
CA LEU A 21 -0.45 1.39 -6.81
C LEU A 21 -0.40 2.04 -8.18
N VAL A 22 0.77 2.49 -8.62
CA VAL A 22 0.94 3.23 -9.87
C VAL A 22 1.94 2.49 -10.75
N ASN A 23 1.61 2.30 -12.03
CA ASN A 23 2.50 1.64 -12.98
C ASN A 23 3.78 2.48 -13.25
N ALA A 24 4.77 1.87 -13.90
CA ALA A 24 6.06 2.52 -14.14
C ALA A 24 5.94 3.85 -14.90
N ASP A 25 4.99 3.94 -15.83
CA ASP A 25 4.78 5.13 -16.67
C ASP A 25 3.95 6.22 -15.96
N GLY A 26 3.37 5.93 -14.80
CA GLY A 26 2.53 6.87 -14.05
C GLY A 26 1.18 7.19 -14.69
N ASN A 27 0.74 6.40 -15.67
CA ASN A 27 -0.46 6.68 -16.46
C ASN A 27 -1.66 5.78 -16.12
N ALA A 28 -1.49 4.78 -15.26
CA ALA A 28 -2.55 3.95 -14.73
C ALA A 28 -2.21 3.42 -13.34
N GLY A 29 -3.23 3.11 -12.55
CA GLY A 29 -3.06 2.64 -11.19
C GLY A 29 -4.32 2.10 -10.55
N LEU A 30 -4.16 1.59 -9.34
CA LEU A 30 -5.21 1.13 -8.46
C LEU A 30 -5.18 1.94 -7.17
N ILE A 31 -6.26 2.63 -6.87
CA ILE A 31 -6.41 3.38 -5.63
C ILE A 31 -7.23 2.54 -4.66
N VAL A 32 -6.68 2.29 -3.49
CA VAL A 32 -7.34 1.52 -2.42
C VAL A 32 -7.57 2.41 -1.22
N ARG A 33 -8.82 2.48 -0.77
CA ARG A 33 -9.20 3.24 0.42
C ARG A 33 -10.25 2.53 1.26
N ALA A 34 -10.25 2.79 2.55
CA ALA A 34 -11.32 2.33 3.42
C ALA A 34 -12.63 3.05 3.07
N VAL A 35 -13.73 2.30 3.11
CA VAL A 35 -15.08 2.82 2.88
C VAL A 35 -15.69 3.21 4.23
N SER A 36 -16.33 4.38 4.29
CA SER A 36 -17.07 4.79 5.48
C SER A 36 -18.19 3.80 5.79
N PRO A 37 -18.41 3.42 7.06
CA PRO A 37 -19.56 2.58 7.45
C PRO A 37 -20.92 3.19 7.05
N LYS A 38 -20.99 4.50 6.84
CA LYS A 38 -22.19 5.20 6.41
C LYS A 38 -22.46 5.13 4.91
N ALA A 39 -21.55 4.57 4.12
CA ALA A 39 -21.68 4.54 2.66
C ALA A 39 -22.73 3.54 2.16
N GLY A 40 -23.10 2.55 2.96
CA GLY A 40 -24.10 1.52 2.66
C GLY A 40 -23.85 0.24 3.45
N ASN A 41 -24.85 -0.63 3.49
CA ASN A 41 -24.80 -1.91 4.21
C ASN A 41 -24.33 -3.07 3.31
N THR A 42 -24.48 -2.93 1.98
CA THR A 42 -24.08 -3.92 0.99
C THR A 42 -23.11 -3.30 0.00
N HIS A 43 -22.31 -4.14 -0.68
CA HIS A 43 -21.40 -3.66 -1.74
C HIS A 43 -22.16 -2.91 -2.83
N GLU A 44 -23.35 -3.39 -3.19
CA GLU A 44 -24.20 -2.79 -4.23
C GLU A 44 -24.68 -1.39 -3.81
N GLU A 45 -25.12 -1.22 -2.56
CA GLU A 45 -25.48 0.10 -2.01
C GLU A 45 -24.27 1.04 -1.99
N ILE A 46 -23.13 0.56 -1.53
CA ILE A 46 -21.90 1.35 -1.48
C ILE A 46 -21.51 1.82 -2.89
N ILE A 47 -21.54 0.93 -3.90
CA ILE A 47 -21.24 1.27 -5.29
C ILE A 47 -22.25 2.32 -5.80
N ARG A 48 -23.53 2.11 -5.63
CA ARG A 48 -24.57 3.05 -6.08
C ARG A 48 -24.44 4.43 -5.43
N ASN A 49 -24.14 4.47 -4.13
CA ASN A 49 -23.96 5.71 -3.40
C ASN A 49 -22.67 6.44 -3.77
N ALA A 50 -21.58 5.69 -4.03
CA ALA A 50 -20.27 6.25 -4.35
C ALA A 50 -20.19 6.85 -5.76
N VAL A 51 -20.76 6.15 -6.77
CA VAL A 51 -20.56 6.52 -8.18
C VAL A 51 -21.82 6.96 -8.89
N ARG A 52 -23.01 6.68 -8.35
CA ARG A 52 -24.33 6.99 -8.97
C ARG A 52 -24.35 6.60 -10.45
N PRO A 53 -24.24 5.31 -10.76
CA PRO A 53 -24.04 4.83 -12.10
C PRO A 53 -25.23 5.15 -13.01
N ASP A 54 -24.93 5.56 -14.24
CA ASP A 54 -25.91 5.74 -15.30
C ASP A 54 -26.24 4.39 -15.95
N SER A 55 -25.21 3.54 -16.14
CA SER A 55 -25.34 2.16 -16.61
C SER A 55 -24.16 1.32 -16.12
N GLY A 56 -24.32 0.01 -16.13
CA GLY A 56 -23.21 -0.87 -15.79
C GLY A 56 -23.64 -2.24 -15.27
N LYS A 57 -22.64 -3.06 -14.96
CA LYS A 57 -22.79 -4.42 -14.48
C LYS A 57 -22.04 -4.57 -13.15
N MET A 58 -22.64 -5.30 -12.22
CA MET A 58 -22.01 -5.72 -10.97
C MET A 58 -21.78 -7.23 -11.00
N GLU A 59 -20.56 -7.64 -10.67
CA GLU A 59 -20.17 -9.05 -10.63
C GLU A 59 -19.61 -9.38 -9.25
N LYS A 60 -20.09 -10.50 -8.68
CA LYS A 60 -19.59 -10.98 -7.37
C LYS A 60 -18.31 -11.76 -7.57
N HIS A 61 -17.32 -11.49 -6.76
CA HIS A 61 -16.02 -12.13 -6.72
C HIS A 61 -15.65 -12.54 -5.30
N THR A 62 -14.59 -13.31 -5.18
CA THR A 62 -13.99 -13.67 -3.90
C THR A 62 -12.48 -13.56 -4.03
N PHE A 63 -11.85 -12.75 -3.17
CA PHE A 63 -10.39 -12.60 -3.10
C PHE A 63 -9.87 -13.28 -1.84
N ASN A 64 -9.17 -14.40 -1.99
CA ASN A 64 -8.61 -15.15 -0.86
C ASN A 64 -9.62 -15.41 0.29
N GLY A 65 -10.86 -15.78 -0.08
CA GLY A 65 -11.96 -16.02 0.86
C GLY A 65 -12.73 -14.77 1.31
N LEU A 66 -12.31 -13.58 0.90
CA LEU A 66 -12.98 -12.31 1.22
C LEU A 66 -13.97 -11.94 0.12
N PRO A 67 -15.25 -11.64 0.45
CA PRO A 67 -16.24 -11.30 -0.56
C PRO A 67 -15.94 -9.94 -1.21
N ALA A 68 -16.17 -9.86 -2.50
CA ALA A 68 -16.00 -8.67 -3.30
C ALA A 68 -17.11 -8.52 -4.35
N THR A 69 -17.34 -7.30 -4.82
CA THR A 69 -18.25 -6.98 -5.92
C THR A 69 -17.57 -5.98 -6.83
N HIS A 70 -17.31 -6.38 -8.06
CA HIS A 70 -16.76 -5.52 -9.10
C HIS A 70 -17.90 -4.83 -9.86
N PHE A 71 -17.71 -3.55 -10.14
CA PHE A 71 -18.57 -2.72 -10.97
C PHE A 71 -17.80 -2.22 -12.19
N SER A 72 -18.37 -2.44 -13.36
CA SER A 72 -17.92 -1.87 -14.62
C SER A 72 -19.09 -1.14 -15.28
N GLY A 73 -18.94 0.14 -15.56
CA GLY A 73 -20.04 0.92 -16.09
C GLY A 73 -19.69 2.35 -16.45
N THR A 74 -20.71 3.18 -16.57
CA THR A 74 -20.57 4.60 -16.89
C THR A 74 -21.25 5.48 -15.86
N VAL A 75 -20.68 6.65 -15.64
CA VAL A 75 -21.25 7.74 -14.85
C VAL A 75 -21.27 9.00 -15.68
N LYS A 76 -22.19 9.91 -15.39
CA LYS A 76 -22.18 11.25 -15.98
C LYS A 76 -21.31 12.18 -15.13
N ASN A 77 -20.38 12.87 -15.76
CA ASN A 77 -19.64 13.94 -15.12
C ASN A 77 -20.54 15.20 -15.00
N GLU A 78 -20.02 16.25 -14.35
CA GLU A 78 -20.72 17.53 -14.16
C GLU A 78 -21.14 18.22 -15.47
N ARG A 79 -20.49 17.85 -16.59
CA ARG A 79 -20.81 18.35 -17.93
C ARG A 79 -21.78 17.44 -18.70
N GLY A 80 -22.35 16.42 -18.03
CA GLY A 80 -23.26 15.44 -18.66
C GLY A 80 -22.59 14.44 -19.60
N GLN A 81 -21.25 14.38 -19.65
CA GLN A 81 -20.50 13.45 -20.49
C GLN A 81 -20.36 12.11 -19.78
N SER A 82 -20.55 11.00 -20.48
CA SER A 82 -20.35 9.67 -19.95
C SER A 82 -18.87 9.35 -19.76
N GLN A 83 -18.50 8.92 -18.57
CA GLN A 83 -17.16 8.44 -18.23
C GLN A 83 -17.23 6.98 -17.81
N VAL A 84 -16.27 6.18 -18.26
CA VAL A 84 -16.13 4.78 -17.81
C VAL A 84 -15.59 4.78 -16.39
N VAL A 85 -16.21 4.00 -15.54
CA VAL A 85 -15.78 3.78 -14.15
C VAL A 85 -15.69 2.28 -13.91
N GLU A 86 -14.57 1.89 -13.33
CA GLU A 86 -14.31 0.54 -12.88
C GLU A 86 -13.87 0.58 -11.41
N LEU A 87 -14.56 -0.16 -10.58
CA LEU A 87 -14.21 -0.26 -9.17
C LEU A 87 -14.68 -1.57 -8.56
N THR A 88 -14.02 -2.00 -7.50
CA THR A 88 -14.47 -3.12 -6.68
C THR A 88 -14.66 -2.67 -5.24
N ILE A 89 -15.70 -3.15 -4.60
CA ILE A 89 -15.84 -3.11 -3.15
C ILE A 89 -15.52 -4.50 -2.61
N ALA A 90 -14.59 -4.59 -1.69
CA ALA A 90 -14.24 -5.85 -1.02
C ALA A 90 -14.33 -5.70 0.50
N THR A 91 -14.90 -6.71 1.16
CA THR A 91 -14.95 -6.76 2.62
C THR A 91 -13.67 -7.39 3.16
N GLY A 92 -12.95 -6.67 3.99
CA GLY A 92 -11.76 -7.14 4.69
C GLY A 92 -12.08 -7.99 5.94
N PRO A 93 -11.03 -8.50 6.61
CA PRO A 93 -11.17 -9.48 7.70
C PRO A 93 -11.89 -8.98 8.96
N SER A 94 -12.05 -7.67 9.13
CA SER A 94 -12.77 -7.05 10.26
C SER A 94 -14.10 -6.44 9.86
N ASN A 95 -14.74 -6.96 8.82
CA ASN A 95 -15.96 -6.39 8.21
C ASN A 95 -15.80 -4.93 7.73
N GLN A 96 -14.57 -4.47 7.57
CA GLN A 96 -14.28 -3.18 6.97
C GLN A 96 -14.30 -3.31 5.45
N ASN A 97 -15.12 -2.51 4.79
CA ASN A 97 -15.13 -2.45 3.34
C ASN A 97 -14.01 -1.54 2.80
N PHE A 98 -13.44 -1.95 1.68
CA PHE A 98 -12.41 -1.24 0.93
C PHE A 98 -12.87 -1.04 -0.51
N ALA A 99 -12.64 0.16 -1.02
CA ALA A 99 -12.88 0.47 -2.43
C ALA A 99 -11.56 0.39 -3.19
N PHE A 100 -11.56 -0.36 -4.27
CA PHE A 100 -10.48 -0.50 -5.25
C PHE A 100 -10.92 0.24 -6.50
N ILE A 101 -10.34 1.40 -6.77
CA ILE A 101 -10.74 2.29 -7.86
C ILE A 101 -9.68 2.20 -8.95
N TYR A 102 -10.08 1.83 -10.15
CA TYR A 102 -9.22 1.79 -11.32
C TYR A 102 -9.04 3.21 -11.84
N ALA A 103 -7.82 3.69 -11.86
CA ALA A 103 -7.46 5.02 -12.30
C ALA A 103 -6.54 4.95 -13.51
N ALA A 104 -6.82 5.78 -14.51
CA ALA A 104 -5.94 5.90 -15.67
C ALA A 104 -6.09 7.28 -16.31
N LYS A 105 -5.03 7.71 -17.00
CA LYS A 105 -5.02 8.97 -17.76
C LYS A 105 -6.05 8.97 -18.89
N ASP A 106 -6.19 7.82 -19.55
CA ASP A 106 -7.10 7.60 -20.67
C ASP A 106 -7.50 6.12 -20.77
N ARG A 107 -8.47 5.83 -21.63
CA ARG A 107 -8.99 4.49 -21.86
C ARG A 107 -7.92 3.49 -22.35
N GLN A 108 -6.98 3.93 -23.17
CA GLN A 108 -5.93 3.06 -23.70
C GLN A 108 -4.95 2.66 -22.59
N SER A 109 -4.58 3.61 -21.72
CA SER A 109 -3.74 3.35 -20.55
C SER A 109 -4.42 2.36 -19.59
N LEU A 110 -5.73 2.51 -19.36
CA LEU A 110 -6.50 1.55 -18.57
C LEU A 110 -6.46 0.16 -19.18
N GLN A 111 -6.74 0.03 -20.48
CA GLN A 111 -6.74 -1.26 -21.17
C GLN A 111 -5.37 -1.98 -21.07
N ARG A 112 -4.26 -1.25 -21.22
CA ARG A 112 -2.91 -1.80 -21.11
C ARG A 112 -2.59 -2.29 -19.70
N ALA A 113 -3.05 -1.57 -18.69
CA ALA A 113 -2.78 -1.88 -17.29
C ALA A 113 -3.81 -2.85 -16.67
N TYR A 114 -4.93 -3.09 -17.34
CA TYR A 114 -6.12 -3.74 -16.78
C TYR A 114 -5.80 -5.08 -16.11
N ARG A 115 -5.06 -5.94 -16.79
CA ARG A 115 -4.68 -7.25 -16.25
C ARG A 115 -3.83 -7.11 -14.98
N GLN A 116 -2.87 -6.19 -14.95
CA GLN A 116 -2.01 -5.98 -13.79
C GLN A 116 -2.79 -5.37 -12.62
N ILE A 117 -3.77 -4.49 -12.89
CA ILE A 117 -4.67 -3.98 -11.86
C ILE A 117 -5.50 -5.12 -11.26
N GLN A 118 -6.05 -6.01 -12.09
CA GLN A 118 -6.79 -7.18 -11.62
C GLN A 118 -5.91 -8.14 -10.81
N GLU A 119 -4.66 -8.37 -11.22
CA GLU A 119 -3.69 -9.19 -10.47
C GLU A 119 -3.41 -8.58 -9.07
N ALA A 120 -3.23 -7.25 -9.00
CA ALA A 120 -3.05 -6.55 -7.75
C ALA A 120 -4.28 -6.67 -6.84
N GLU A 121 -5.46 -6.45 -7.39
CA GLU A 121 -6.74 -6.56 -6.69
C GLU A 121 -6.98 -7.98 -6.17
N ALA A 122 -6.76 -9.00 -7.00
CA ALA A 122 -6.90 -10.41 -6.63
C ALA A 122 -5.93 -10.86 -5.53
N SER A 123 -4.84 -10.12 -5.33
CA SER A 123 -3.88 -10.35 -4.24
C SER A 123 -4.37 -9.89 -2.87
N PHE A 124 -5.51 -9.18 -2.80
CA PHE A 124 -6.10 -8.69 -1.55
C PHE A 124 -6.38 -9.83 -0.58
N ARG A 125 -5.87 -9.70 0.63
CA ARG A 125 -6.01 -10.72 1.68
C ARG A 125 -5.85 -10.15 3.08
N ALA A 126 -6.19 -10.93 4.08
CA ALA A 126 -5.84 -10.64 5.46
C ALA A 126 -4.31 -10.67 5.67
N LEU A 127 -3.81 -9.85 6.60
CA LEU A 127 -2.42 -9.95 7.06
C LEU A 127 -2.18 -11.27 7.78
N THR A 128 -1.10 -11.93 7.42
CA THR A 128 -0.56 -13.08 8.17
C THR A 128 0.34 -12.63 9.32
N GLU A 129 0.73 -13.56 10.19
CA GLU A 129 1.74 -13.28 11.21
C GLU A 129 3.11 -12.94 10.60
N ALA A 130 3.48 -13.59 9.51
CA ALA A 130 4.70 -13.29 8.77
C ALA A 130 4.69 -11.85 8.22
N ASP A 131 3.56 -11.38 7.68
CA ASP A 131 3.43 -9.98 7.24
C ASP A 131 3.60 -9.00 8.39
N ARG A 132 3.00 -9.30 9.55
CA ARG A 132 3.14 -8.46 10.75
C ARG A 132 4.57 -8.45 11.28
N ALA A 133 5.25 -9.57 11.23
CA ALA A 133 6.65 -9.67 11.63
C ALA A 133 7.56 -8.88 10.68
N ALA A 134 7.32 -8.96 9.37
CA ALA A 134 8.05 -8.20 8.36
C ALA A 134 7.79 -6.69 8.40
N ALA A 135 6.57 -6.29 8.81
CA ALA A 135 6.15 -4.89 8.91
C ALA A 135 6.45 -4.26 10.29
N ARG A 136 7.21 -4.91 11.16
CA ARG A 136 7.60 -4.30 12.44
C ARG A 136 8.36 -3.02 12.18
N PRO A 137 7.96 -1.89 12.79
CA PRO A 137 8.69 -0.65 12.67
C PRO A 137 10.09 -0.83 13.26
N TRP A 138 11.07 -0.26 12.61
CA TRP A 138 12.40 -0.17 13.17
C TRP A 138 12.36 0.55 14.51
N GLN A 139 13.05 0.00 15.47
CA GLN A 139 13.12 0.57 16.82
C GLN A 139 14.51 1.15 17.07
N LEU A 140 14.53 2.34 17.64
CA LEU A 140 15.75 2.90 18.18
C LEU A 140 16.07 2.20 19.50
N LYS A 141 17.26 1.58 19.60
CA LYS A 141 17.75 0.95 20.82
C LYS A 141 19.09 1.50 21.22
N THR A 142 19.37 1.46 22.51
CA THR A 142 20.69 1.76 23.06
C THR A 142 21.37 0.43 23.39
N VAL A 143 22.55 0.23 22.85
CA VAL A 143 23.39 -0.98 23.05
C VAL A 143 24.82 -0.57 23.40
N GLN A 144 25.61 -1.50 23.91
CA GLN A 144 27.04 -1.26 24.09
C GLN A 144 27.75 -1.35 22.74
N MET A 145 28.71 -0.44 22.49
CA MET A 145 29.52 -0.45 21.29
C MET A 145 30.30 -1.78 21.20
N PRO A 146 30.10 -2.58 20.12
CA PRO A 146 30.83 -3.82 19.93
C PRO A 146 32.28 -3.58 19.57
N ALA A 147 33.08 -4.65 19.57
CA ALA A 147 34.51 -4.56 19.26
C ALA A 147 34.79 -4.09 17.83
N GLY A 148 33.93 -4.45 16.86
CA GLY A 148 34.01 -4.01 15.46
C GLY A 148 33.40 -2.65 15.17
N GLY A 149 33.02 -1.89 16.21
CA GLY A 149 32.51 -0.51 16.09
C GLY A 149 31.24 -0.38 15.27
N PHE A 150 31.07 0.77 14.63
CA PHE A 150 29.91 1.06 13.79
C PHE A 150 29.76 0.12 12.58
N ALA A 151 30.86 -0.40 12.04
CA ALA A 151 30.80 -1.37 10.95
C ALA A 151 30.12 -2.70 11.36
N GLU A 152 30.32 -3.14 12.59
CA GLU A 152 29.66 -4.31 13.14
C GLU A 152 28.18 -4.03 13.45
N LEU A 153 27.86 -2.88 14.05
CA LEU A 153 26.48 -2.46 14.26
C LEU A 153 25.70 -2.31 12.96
N ALA A 154 26.34 -1.82 11.89
CA ALA A 154 25.72 -1.69 10.58
C ALA A 154 25.30 -3.04 9.98
N LYS A 155 26.07 -4.10 10.19
CA LYS A 155 25.73 -5.46 9.75
C LYS A 155 24.50 -6.04 10.47
N GLN A 156 24.26 -5.62 11.70
CA GLN A 156 23.13 -6.07 12.54
C GLN A 156 21.88 -5.19 12.38
N SER A 157 22.03 -4.03 11.74
CA SER A 157 20.95 -3.06 11.56
C SER A 157 20.13 -3.35 10.28
N PRO A 158 18.81 -3.10 10.28
CA PRO A 158 17.97 -3.19 9.08
C PRO A 158 18.22 -2.06 8.07
N LEU A 159 19.08 -1.10 8.36
CA LEU A 159 19.47 -0.02 7.45
C LEU A 159 20.19 -0.60 6.22
N LYS A 160 19.67 -0.31 5.02
CA LYS A 160 20.19 -0.95 3.78
C LYS A 160 21.31 -0.17 3.11
N ASN A 161 21.21 1.16 3.06
CA ASN A 161 22.18 2.01 2.36
C ASN A 161 22.94 2.86 3.36
N ASN A 162 24.26 2.87 3.23
CA ASN A 162 25.14 3.69 4.10
C ASN A 162 24.84 3.53 5.61
N ALA A 163 24.54 2.29 6.05
CA ALA A 163 24.11 2.01 7.41
C ALA A 163 25.09 2.52 8.47
N GLU A 164 26.39 2.37 8.24
CA GLU A 164 27.43 2.87 9.15
C GLU A 164 27.38 4.39 9.29
N GLN A 165 27.30 5.12 8.18
CA GLN A 165 27.21 6.58 8.21
C GLN A 165 25.94 7.08 8.89
N GLN A 166 24.81 6.40 8.66
CA GLN A 166 23.55 6.72 9.34
C GLN A 166 23.65 6.49 10.85
N LEU A 167 24.27 5.39 11.29
CA LEU A 167 24.48 5.12 12.72
C LEU A 167 25.48 6.12 13.34
N ARG A 168 26.53 6.52 12.63
CA ARG A 168 27.44 7.59 13.06
C ARG A 168 26.72 8.92 13.22
N LEU A 169 25.86 9.28 12.26
CA LEU A 169 25.02 10.49 12.34
C LEU A 169 24.07 10.44 13.55
N LEU A 170 23.43 9.30 13.76
CA LEU A 170 22.49 9.07 14.89
C LEU A 170 23.19 9.27 16.26
N ASN A 171 24.48 9.01 16.32
CA ASN A 171 25.31 9.12 17.53
C ASN A 171 26.18 10.40 17.60
N GLY A 172 25.98 11.33 16.65
CA GLY A 172 26.68 12.62 16.65
C GLY A 172 28.16 12.56 16.25
N VAL A 173 28.63 11.45 15.66
CA VAL A 173 30.03 11.25 15.24
C VAL A 173 30.21 11.14 13.72
N TYR A 174 29.29 11.73 12.95
CA TYR A 174 29.33 11.68 11.49
C TYR A 174 30.54 12.38 10.90
N GLY A 175 30.97 13.51 11.47
CA GLY A 175 32.11 14.31 10.98
C GLY A 175 33.50 13.82 11.43
N GLY A 176 33.56 12.69 12.09
CA GLY A 176 34.80 12.12 12.67
C GLY A 176 34.62 11.81 14.15
N GLY A 177 35.60 11.05 14.70
CA GLY A 177 35.55 10.52 16.06
C GLY A 177 34.98 9.11 16.12
N ASP A 178 35.30 8.42 17.18
CA ASP A 178 34.82 7.07 17.47
C ASP A 178 34.33 6.99 18.90
N ILE A 179 33.33 6.16 19.11
CA ILE A 179 32.82 5.78 20.42
C ILE A 179 33.56 4.51 20.84
N LYS A 180 34.09 4.49 22.07
CA LYS A 180 34.89 3.38 22.53
C LYS A 180 34.04 2.13 22.77
N ARG A 181 34.66 0.95 22.59
CA ARG A 181 34.05 -0.33 22.94
C ARG A 181 33.45 -0.29 24.35
N GLY A 182 32.20 -0.75 24.49
CA GLY A 182 31.46 -0.80 25.75
C GLY A 182 30.71 0.47 26.11
N GLU A 183 30.96 1.61 25.44
CA GLU A 183 30.12 2.81 25.61
C GLU A 183 28.75 2.62 24.98
N LEU A 184 27.76 3.33 25.52
CA LEU A 184 26.39 3.24 25.03
C LEU A 184 26.22 4.00 23.71
N VAL A 185 25.63 3.33 22.72
CA VAL A 185 25.34 3.87 21.40
C VAL A 185 23.91 3.57 20.99
N LYS A 186 23.33 4.47 20.21
CA LYS A 186 22.04 4.27 19.57
C LYS A 186 22.20 3.45 18.31
N THR A 187 21.34 2.45 18.14
CA THR A 187 21.25 1.64 16.93
C THR A 187 19.80 1.47 16.50
N VAL A 188 19.59 1.06 15.27
CA VAL A 188 18.29 0.71 14.71
C VAL A 188 18.20 -0.81 14.60
N MET A 189 17.14 -1.38 15.16
CA MET A 189 16.83 -2.81 15.11
C MET A 189 15.40 -3.06 14.65
#